data_f5196c45e2d4b6aed6f373736366eab8
#
_entry.id   f5196c45e2d4b6aed6f373736366eab8
#
_cell.length_a   1.000
_cell.length_b   1.000
_cell.length_c   1.000
_cell.angle_alpha   90.00
_cell.angle_beta   90.00
_cell.angle_gamma   90.00
#
_symmetry.space_group_name_H-M   'P 1'
#
loop_
_entity.id
_entity.type
_entity.pdbx_description
1 polymer ?
#
loop_
_entity_poly.entity_id
_entity_poly.type
_entity_poly.pdbx_seq_one_letter_code
_entity_poly.pdbx_strand_id
1 'polypeptide(L)'
;IGTKTGLIFGGKYEFNLKLSPGPSISRIPLIIPLSWSGLIYMILNYCELVLGGSFYFLPNQNITLLFLPSILMVLLDLVLDPIAVDEKRWSWKRSGAYYGVPFLNFVGWLFTTFLILFVFRLFQSDFNIDKEVDFFFKHSPGILFCLLPAIASRPCFERGLKAPGFIGLLFSLGLVALVVMQNN
;
A
#
# COMPACT_ATOMS: atom_id res chain seq x y z
N ILE A 1 6.14 11.73 13.65
CA ILE A 1 7.31 12.54 13.28
C ILE A 1 7.05 13.22 11.92
N GLY A 2 6.66 12.49 10.86
CA GLY A 2 6.50 13.01 9.52
C GLY A 2 5.56 14.23 9.36
N THR A 3 4.38 14.20 10.00
CA THR A 3 3.41 15.31 9.97
C THR A 3 3.95 16.62 10.56
N LYS A 4 4.77 16.54 11.60
CA LYS A 4 5.31 17.73 12.30
C LYS A 4 6.61 18.23 11.69
N THR A 5 7.50 17.34 11.30
CA THR A 5 8.84 17.70 10.81
C THR A 5 8.86 17.87 9.29
N GLY A 6 8.02 17.13 8.56
CA GLY A 6 8.02 17.10 7.11
C GLY A 6 9.22 16.40 6.47
N LEU A 7 10.09 15.75 7.27
CA LEU A 7 11.35 15.19 6.79
C LEU A 7 11.18 13.97 5.88
N ILE A 8 10.13 13.16 6.11
CA ILE A 8 9.99 11.86 5.43
C ILE A 8 9.06 11.94 4.22
N PHE A 9 7.98 12.73 4.31
CA PHE A 9 6.89 12.74 3.33
C PHE A 9 6.83 14.02 2.49
N GLY A 10 7.97 14.65 2.21
CA GLY A 10 8.07 15.80 1.31
C GLY A 10 7.50 17.11 1.83
N GLY A 11 7.28 17.24 3.13
CA GLY A 11 6.80 18.46 3.75
C GLY A 11 5.86 18.22 4.92
N LYS A 12 5.53 19.29 5.62
CA LYS A 12 4.51 19.25 6.68
C LYS A 12 3.14 19.07 6.04
N TYR A 13 2.39 18.09 6.53
CA TYR A 13 1.02 17.82 6.09
C TYR A 13 0.07 17.66 7.27
N GLU A 14 -1.20 17.83 7.01
CA GLU A 14 -2.25 17.79 8.01
C GLU A 14 -3.40 16.92 7.54
N PHE A 15 -3.98 16.13 8.46
CA PHE A 15 -5.19 15.36 8.24
C PHE A 15 -6.42 16.19 8.57
N ASN A 16 -7.45 16.09 7.76
CA ASN A 16 -8.75 16.66 8.04
C ASN A 16 -9.55 15.68 8.92
N LEU A 17 -9.51 15.91 10.23
CA LEU A 17 -10.18 15.03 11.20
C LEU A 17 -11.70 15.00 11.04
N LYS A 18 -12.33 16.01 10.40
CA LYS A 18 -13.76 16.02 10.15
C LYS A 18 -14.17 15.01 9.06
N LEU A 19 -13.26 14.70 8.14
CA LEU A 19 -13.47 13.75 7.04
C LEU A 19 -12.89 12.37 7.32
N SER A 20 -12.21 12.20 8.46
CA SER A 20 -11.57 10.94 8.84
C SER A 20 -12.41 10.28 9.94
N PRO A 21 -12.99 9.10 9.68
CA PRO A 21 -13.82 8.42 10.67
C PRO A 21 -13.00 7.89 11.85
N GLY A 22 -13.61 7.88 13.02
CA GLY A 22 -13.07 7.26 14.22
C GLY A 22 -12.09 8.14 15.02
N PRO A 23 -11.47 7.57 16.04
CA PRO A 23 -10.59 8.27 16.95
C PRO A 23 -9.25 8.63 16.29
N SER A 24 -8.57 9.62 16.85
CA SER A 24 -7.24 10.06 16.42
C SER A 24 -6.26 10.15 17.59
N ILE A 25 -4.99 9.83 17.33
CA ILE A 25 -3.89 10.01 18.29
C ILE A 25 -2.95 11.06 17.72
N SER A 26 -2.65 12.12 18.47
CA SER A 26 -1.77 13.21 18.05
C SER A 26 -2.14 13.79 16.68
N ARG A 27 -3.43 13.93 16.37
CA ARG A 27 -4.01 14.38 15.10
C ARG A 27 -3.81 13.42 13.92
N ILE A 28 -3.44 12.18 14.17
CA ILE A 28 -3.39 11.12 13.15
C ILE A 28 -4.61 10.24 13.35
N PRO A 29 -5.53 10.14 12.36
CA PRO A 29 -6.67 9.23 12.44
C PRO A 29 -6.20 7.78 12.54
N LEU A 30 -6.75 7.00 13.47
CA LEU A 30 -6.37 5.58 13.63
C LEU A 30 -6.72 4.73 12.42
N ILE A 31 -7.70 5.15 11.62
CA ILE A 31 -8.02 4.47 10.38
C ILE A 31 -6.83 4.41 9.42
N ILE A 32 -5.91 5.39 9.46
CA ILE A 32 -4.74 5.42 8.57
C ILE A 32 -3.79 4.24 8.86
N PRO A 33 -3.21 4.07 10.07
CA PRO A 33 -2.35 2.92 10.33
C PRO A 33 -3.08 1.58 10.19
N LEU A 34 -4.38 1.50 10.50
CA LEU A 34 -5.17 0.28 10.30
C LEU A 34 -5.32 -0.07 8.82
N SER A 35 -5.66 0.91 7.97
CA SER A 35 -5.74 0.72 6.52
C SER A 35 -4.39 0.28 5.94
N TRP A 36 -3.30 0.89 6.38
CA TRP A 36 -1.94 0.53 5.95
C TRP A 36 -1.57 -0.90 6.36
N SER A 37 -1.93 -1.32 7.58
CA SER A 37 -1.71 -2.70 8.02
C SER A 37 -2.47 -3.69 7.14
N GLY A 38 -3.72 -3.39 6.82
CA GLY A 38 -4.54 -4.20 5.92
C GLY A 38 -3.95 -4.26 4.50
N LEU A 39 -3.49 -3.13 3.94
CA LEU A 39 -2.86 -3.09 2.63
C LEU A 39 -1.55 -3.88 2.59
N ILE A 40 -0.69 -3.75 3.61
CA ILE A 40 0.54 -4.54 3.72
C ILE A 40 0.20 -6.03 3.75
N TYR A 41 -0.79 -6.44 4.53
CA TYR A 41 -1.23 -7.83 4.57
C TYR A 41 -1.70 -8.35 3.21
N MET A 42 -2.52 -7.57 2.47
CA MET A 42 -2.98 -7.91 1.13
C MET A 42 -1.81 -8.02 0.13
N ILE A 43 -0.87 -7.09 0.17
CA ILE A 43 0.31 -7.09 -0.71
C ILE A 43 1.21 -8.30 -0.43
N LEU A 44 1.42 -8.64 0.84
CA LEU A 44 2.21 -9.82 1.19
C LEU A 44 1.53 -11.10 0.69
N ASN A 45 0.21 -11.24 0.86
CA ASN A 45 -0.56 -12.35 0.30
C ASN A 45 -0.46 -12.43 -1.23
N TYR A 46 -0.47 -11.29 -1.91
CA TYR A 46 -0.25 -11.23 -3.35
C TYR A 46 1.17 -11.72 -3.72
N CYS A 47 2.18 -11.28 -2.99
CA CYS A 47 3.56 -11.74 -3.22
C CYS A 47 3.69 -13.26 -3.02
N GLU A 48 3.02 -13.83 -2.02
CA GLU A 48 2.97 -15.28 -1.81
C GLU A 48 2.29 -16.01 -2.97
N LEU A 49 1.18 -15.46 -3.48
CA LEU A 49 0.44 -16.02 -4.60
C LEU A 49 1.27 -16.04 -5.91
N VAL A 50 2.07 -15.00 -6.16
CA VAL A 50 2.86 -14.87 -7.40
C VAL A 50 4.22 -15.55 -7.30
N LEU A 51 4.89 -15.51 -6.16
CA LEU A 51 6.24 -16.07 -6.01
C LEU A 51 6.24 -17.55 -5.64
N GLY A 52 5.11 -18.08 -5.26
CA GLY A 52 4.96 -19.48 -4.81
C GLY A 52 5.68 -19.76 -3.49
N GLY A 53 4.97 -20.35 -2.54
CA GLY A 53 5.53 -20.70 -1.24
C GLY A 53 5.39 -19.61 -0.18
N SER A 54 5.85 -19.92 1.01
CA SER A 54 5.67 -19.05 2.17
C SER A 54 6.63 -17.84 2.12
N PHE A 55 6.28 -16.82 1.34
CA PHE A 55 7.02 -15.56 1.31
C PHE A 55 7.27 -14.99 2.73
N TYR A 56 6.35 -15.27 3.65
CA TYR A 56 6.44 -14.88 5.06
C TYR A 56 7.45 -15.67 5.88
N PHE A 57 7.79 -16.90 5.48
CA PHE A 57 8.43 -17.89 6.38
C PHE A 57 9.84 -18.31 5.95
N LEU A 58 10.48 -17.57 5.05
CA LEU A 58 11.82 -17.94 4.63
C LEU A 58 12.88 -17.15 5.44
N PRO A 59 13.42 -17.72 6.52
CA PRO A 59 14.37 -17.04 7.42
C PRO A 59 15.66 -16.62 6.72
N ASN A 60 16.03 -17.27 5.63
CA ASN A 60 17.24 -17.01 4.85
C ASN A 60 17.02 -16.27 3.53
N GLN A 61 15.82 -15.71 3.28
CA GLN A 61 15.58 -14.98 2.05
C GLN A 61 16.30 -13.65 2.00
N ASN A 62 16.73 -13.35 0.77
CA ASN A 62 17.40 -12.11 0.45
C ASN A 62 16.53 -10.90 0.84
N ILE A 63 17.07 -10.00 1.66
CA ILE A 63 16.43 -8.76 2.10
C ILE A 63 15.91 -7.92 0.93
N THR A 64 16.49 -8.09 -0.27
CA THR A 64 16.05 -7.42 -1.49
C THR A 64 14.61 -7.76 -1.88
N LEU A 65 14.08 -8.92 -1.46
CA LEU A 65 12.68 -9.29 -1.71
C LEU A 65 11.68 -8.38 -0.98
N LEU A 66 12.10 -7.68 0.08
CA LEU A 66 11.26 -6.71 0.77
C LEU A 66 10.99 -5.44 -0.07
N PHE A 67 11.79 -5.21 -1.12
CA PHE A 67 11.54 -4.10 -2.04
C PHE A 67 10.30 -4.33 -2.90
N LEU A 68 10.00 -5.59 -3.28
CA LEU A 68 8.82 -5.86 -4.10
C LEU A 68 7.51 -5.38 -3.44
N PRO A 69 7.12 -5.82 -2.23
CA PRO A 69 5.92 -5.31 -1.57
C PRO A 69 5.99 -3.81 -1.30
N SER A 70 7.18 -3.25 -1.06
CA SER A 70 7.35 -1.81 -0.86
C SER A 70 7.09 -1.02 -2.13
N ILE A 71 7.50 -1.52 -3.30
CA ILE A 71 7.21 -0.92 -4.60
C ILE A 71 5.71 -1.04 -4.93
N LEU A 72 5.11 -2.20 -4.68
CA LEU A 72 3.67 -2.40 -4.90
C LEU A 72 2.82 -1.43 -4.06
N MET A 73 3.24 -1.15 -2.82
CA MET A 73 2.60 -0.15 -1.97
C MET A 73 2.70 1.26 -2.59
N VAL A 74 3.87 1.65 -3.10
CA VAL A 74 4.05 2.96 -3.75
C VAL A 74 3.21 3.07 -5.03
N LEU A 75 3.12 2.00 -5.82
CA LEU A 75 2.28 1.99 -7.03
C LEU A 75 0.79 2.17 -6.69
N LEU A 76 0.34 1.58 -5.60
CA LEU A 76 -1.01 1.80 -5.10
C LEU A 76 -1.20 3.24 -4.59
N ASP A 77 -0.22 3.78 -3.90
CA ASP A 77 -0.22 5.13 -3.34
C ASP A 77 -0.27 6.22 -4.44
N LEU A 78 0.34 5.96 -5.62
CA LEU A 78 0.19 6.82 -6.80
C LEU A 78 -1.28 6.96 -7.26
N VAL A 79 -2.15 6.04 -6.89
CA VAL A 79 -3.58 6.10 -7.22
C VAL A 79 -4.37 6.70 -6.06
N LEU A 80 -4.11 6.27 -4.82
CA LEU A 80 -4.92 6.61 -3.66
C LEU A 80 -4.65 8.03 -3.12
N ASP A 81 -3.41 8.47 -3.08
CA ASP A 81 -3.04 9.78 -2.53
C ASP A 81 -3.66 10.95 -3.31
N PRO A 82 -3.64 10.97 -4.66
CA PRO A 82 -4.32 12.01 -5.42
C PRO A 82 -5.82 12.12 -5.10
N ILE A 83 -6.51 10.99 -4.91
CA ILE A 83 -7.92 10.97 -4.51
C ILE A 83 -8.10 11.64 -3.15
N ALA A 84 -7.27 11.24 -2.19
CA ALA A 84 -7.38 11.74 -0.82
C ALA A 84 -7.05 13.24 -0.70
N VAL A 85 -6.12 13.73 -1.53
CA VAL A 85 -5.81 15.18 -1.63
C VAL A 85 -6.97 15.92 -2.26
N ASP A 86 -7.54 15.42 -3.35
CA ASP A 86 -8.71 16.02 -4.00
C ASP A 86 -9.93 16.05 -3.06
N GLU A 87 -10.15 14.99 -2.31
CA GLU A 87 -11.17 14.91 -1.26
C GLU A 87 -10.85 15.71 0.00
N LYS A 88 -9.69 16.38 0.05
CA LYS A 88 -9.23 17.15 1.21
C LYS A 88 -9.17 16.34 2.51
N ARG A 89 -8.91 15.04 2.42
CA ARG A 89 -8.70 14.17 3.60
C ARG A 89 -7.38 14.48 4.29
N TRP A 90 -6.36 14.83 3.48
CA TRP A 90 -5.10 15.42 3.92
C TRP A 90 -4.54 16.38 2.87
N SER A 91 -3.64 17.23 3.30
CA SER A 91 -3.00 18.20 2.41
C SER A 91 -1.62 18.58 2.93
N TRP A 92 -0.71 18.87 2.01
CA TRP A 92 0.60 19.42 2.31
C TRP A 92 0.54 20.95 2.35
N LYS A 93 1.33 21.58 3.23
CA LYS A 93 1.47 23.05 3.27
C LYS A 93 1.99 23.62 1.94
N ARG A 94 2.85 22.88 1.26
CA ARG A 94 3.25 23.15 -0.13
C ARG A 94 2.72 22.03 -0.99
N SER A 95 1.85 22.37 -1.92
CA SER A 95 1.30 21.42 -2.88
C SER A 95 2.42 20.81 -3.72
N GLY A 96 2.40 19.49 -3.86
CA GLY A 96 3.35 18.76 -4.69
C GLY A 96 2.97 18.77 -6.17
N ALA A 97 3.91 18.39 -7.03
CA ALA A 97 3.73 18.41 -8.48
C ALA A 97 2.79 17.30 -9.01
N TYR A 98 2.63 16.20 -8.27
CA TYR A 98 1.76 15.10 -8.67
C TYR A 98 0.40 15.21 -8.00
N TYR A 99 -0.54 15.91 -8.61
CA TYR A 99 -1.91 16.12 -8.08
C TYR A 99 -1.93 16.59 -6.61
N GLY A 100 -1.01 17.49 -6.27
CA GLY A 100 -0.89 18.01 -4.91
C GLY A 100 -0.01 17.17 -3.98
N VAL A 101 0.42 15.98 -4.40
CA VAL A 101 1.30 15.06 -3.64
C VAL A 101 2.77 15.35 -3.97
N PRO A 102 3.65 15.59 -2.97
CA PRO A 102 5.08 15.72 -3.19
C PRO A 102 5.73 14.39 -3.59
N PHE A 103 6.69 14.42 -4.51
CA PHE A 103 7.42 13.20 -4.91
C PHE A 103 8.07 12.47 -3.73
N LEU A 104 8.63 13.21 -2.77
CA LEU A 104 9.23 12.64 -1.56
C LEU A 104 8.23 11.87 -0.68
N ASN A 105 6.92 12.07 -0.85
CA ASN A 105 5.93 11.24 -0.19
C ASN A 105 6.05 9.77 -0.60
N PHE A 106 6.18 9.52 -1.89
CA PHE A 106 6.32 8.16 -2.43
C PHE A 106 7.63 7.50 -1.98
N VAL A 107 8.73 8.24 -1.94
CA VAL A 107 10.00 7.77 -1.38
C VAL A 107 9.86 7.46 0.12
N GLY A 108 9.16 8.32 0.84
CA GLY A 108 8.85 8.12 2.27
C GLY A 108 8.05 6.84 2.53
N TRP A 109 7.06 6.57 1.68
CA TRP A 109 6.26 5.36 1.79
C TRP A 109 7.03 4.10 1.40
N LEU A 110 7.87 4.16 0.36
CA LEU A 110 8.78 3.06 0.01
C LEU A 110 9.63 2.67 1.23
N PHE A 111 10.29 3.65 1.83
CA PHE A 111 11.15 3.44 2.99
C PHE A 111 10.37 2.97 4.23
N THR A 112 9.20 3.57 4.49
CA THR A 112 8.35 3.21 5.65
C THR A 112 7.85 1.77 5.53
N THR A 113 7.35 1.38 4.35
CA THR A 113 6.89 0.01 4.10
C THR A 113 8.04 -0.99 4.24
N PHE A 114 9.18 -0.69 3.61
CA PHE A 114 10.38 -1.53 3.75
C PHE A 114 10.80 -1.70 5.21
N LEU A 115 10.81 -0.62 5.99
CA LEU A 115 11.19 -0.65 7.40
C LEU A 115 10.20 -1.48 8.24
N ILE A 116 8.89 -1.32 8.00
CA ILE A 116 7.86 -2.11 8.68
C ILE A 116 8.07 -3.60 8.39
N LEU A 117 8.27 -3.98 7.15
CA LEU A 117 8.48 -5.36 6.73
C LEU A 117 9.81 -5.92 7.28
N PHE A 118 10.85 -5.11 7.30
CA PHE A 118 12.13 -5.48 7.89
C PHE A 118 12.00 -5.76 9.38
N VAL A 119 11.35 -4.86 10.12
CA VAL A 119 11.11 -5.03 11.57
C VAL A 119 10.22 -6.26 11.80
N PHE A 120 9.13 -6.41 11.03
CA PHE A 120 8.27 -7.59 11.12
C PHE A 120 9.07 -8.88 10.96
N ARG A 121 9.97 -8.95 9.99
CA ARG A 121 10.84 -10.10 9.75
C ARG A 121 11.76 -10.43 10.91
N LEU A 122 12.28 -9.41 11.63
CA LEU A 122 13.14 -9.63 12.80
C LEU A 122 12.42 -10.32 13.97
N PHE A 123 11.10 -10.11 14.07
CA PHE A 123 10.26 -10.66 15.14
C PHE A 123 9.43 -11.87 14.71
N GLN A 124 9.54 -12.24 13.44
CA GLN A 124 8.85 -13.42 12.92
C GLN A 124 9.49 -14.67 13.49
N SER A 125 8.74 -15.44 14.28
CA SER A 125 9.09 -16.78 14.71
C SER A 125 8.59 -17.81 13.70
N ASP A 126 9.20 -18.99 13.64
CA ASP A 126 8.77 -20.11 12.81
C ASP A 126 7.42 -20.65 13.32
N PHE A 127 6.34 -19.96 12.98
CA PHE A 127 5.00 -20.46 13.20
C PHE A 127 4.64 -21.42 12.06
N ASN A 128 4.88 -22.70 12.28
CA ASN A 128 4.27 -23.74 11.47
C ASN A 128 2.78 -23.80 11.78
N ILE A 129 1.99 -23.13 10.97
CA ILE A 129 0.54 -23.30 10.99
C ILE A 129 0.22 -24.43 10.00
N ASP A 130 0.36 -25.68 10.45
CA ASP A 130 -0.01 -26.90 9.71
C ASP A 130 -1.54 -27.07 9.58
N LYS A 131 -2.26 -25.99 9.37
CA LYS A 131 -3.68 -26.07 9.05
C LYS A 131 -3.87 -25.94 7.56
N GLU A 132 -4.43 -26.96 6.94
CA GLU A 132 -4.96 -26.86 5.59
C GLU A 132 -6.06 -25.79 5.57
N VAL A 133 -5.70 -24.61 5.09
CA VAL A 133 -6.64 -23.52 4.84
C VAL A 133 -7.05 -23.62 3.38
N ASP A 134 -8.36 -23.57 3.11
CA ASP A 134 -8.88 -23.53 1.76
C ASP A 134 -8.16 -22.48 0.91
N PHE A 135 -7.82 -22.84 -0.33
CA PHE A 135 -7.05 -21.99 -1.25
C PHE A 135 -7.66 -20.59 -1.38
N PHE A 136 -8.98 -20.51 -1.51
CA PHE A 136 -9.65 -19.24 -1.68
C PHE A 136 -9.49 -18.35 -0.43
N PHE A 137 -9.68 -18.91 0.76
CA PHE A 137 -9.49 -18.14 2.01
C PHE A 137 -8.05 -17.70 2.20
N LYS A 138 -7.11 -18.56 1.86
CA LYS A 138 -5.68 -18.26 1.97
C LYS A 138 -5.27 -17.11 1.04
N HIS A 139 -5.76 -17.09 -0.20
CA HIS A 139 -5.30 -16.16 -1.24
C HIS A 139 -6.26 -14.99 -1.52
N SER A 140 -7.46 -14.99 -0.93
CA SER A 140 -8.44 -13.93 -1.17
C SER A 140 -7.92 -12.51 -0.90
N PRO A 141 -7.07 -12.23 0.12
CA PRO A 141 -6.52 -10.88 0.29
C PRO A 141 -5.62 -10.45 -0.87
N GLY A 142 -4.81 -11.37 -1.41
CA GLY A 142 -3.97 -11.11 -2.58
C GLY A 142 -4.79 -10.89 -3.85
N ILE A 143 -5.86 -11.66 -4.04
CA ILE A 143 -6.81 -11.48 -5.15
C ILE A 143 -7.50 -10.11 -5.05
N LEU A 144 -7.96 -9.73 -3.85
CA LEU A 144 -8.55 -8.41 -3.61
C LEU A 144 -7.56 -7.29 -3.91
N PHE A 145 -6.28 -7.47 -3.59
CA PHE A 145 -5.25 -6.51 -3.94
C PHE A 145 -5.15 -6.28 -5.45
N CYS A 146 -5.28 -7.33 -6.27
CA CYS A 146 -5.27 -7.20 -7.73
C CYS A 146 -6.39 -6.28 -8.24
N LEU A 147 -7.55 -6.27 -7.59
CA LEU A 147 -8.73 -5.51 -8.02
C LEU A 147 -8.73 -4.07 -7.47
N LEU A 148 -8.08 -3.85 -6.32
CA LEU A 148 -8.13 -2.58 -5.61
C LEU A 148 -7.68 -1.37 -6.45
N PRO A 149 -6.58 -1.41 -7.23
CA PRO A 149 -6.18 -0.29 -8.07
C PRO A 149 -7.19 0.03 -9.18
N ALA A 150 -7.83 -1.00 -9.78
CA ALA A 150 -8.88 -0.80 -10.77
C ALA A 150 -10.15 -0.17 -10.16
N ILE A 151 -10.54 -0.62 -8.97
CA ILE A 151 -11.68 -0.03 -8.23
C ILE A 151 -11.39 1.45 -7.92
N ALA A 152 -10.16 1.77 -7.48
CA ALA A 152 -9.74 3.14 -7.20
C ALA A 152 -9.62 4.01 -8.48
N SER A 153 -9.48 3.42 -9.66
CA SER A 153 -9.41 4.16 -10.91
C SER A 153 -10.71 4.88 -11.26
N ARG A 154 -11.86 4.30 -10.91
CA ARG A 154 -13.16 4.90 -11.17
C ARG A 154 -13.29 6.29 -10.53
N PRO A 155 -13.15 6.49 -9.22
CA PRO A 155 -13.19 7.81 -8.62
C PRO A 155 -12.10 8.75 -9.15
N CYS A 156 -10.95 8.25 -9.60
CA CYS A 156 -9.96 9.07 -10.28
C CYS A 156 -10.53 9.71 -11.54
N PHE A 157 -11.16 8.93 -12.43
CA PHE A 157 -11.74 9.45 -13.67
C PHE A 157 -12.91 10.39 -13.41
N GLU A 158 -13.80 10.06 -12.47
CA GLU A 158 -14.92 10.91 -12.06
C GLU A 158 -14.47 12.30 -11.58
N ARG A 159 -13.25 12.40 -11.01
CA ARG A 159 -12.63 13.64 -10.50
C ARG A 159 -11.67 14.30 -11.48
N GLY A 160 -11.51 13.77 -12.69
CA GLY A 160 -10.57 14.30 -13.67
C GLY A 160 -9.09 13.99 -13.40
N LEU A 161 -8.79 13.09 -12.44
CA LEU A 161 -7.44 12.62 -12.11
C LEU A 161 -7.02 11.53 -13.12
N LYS A 162 -6.78 11.93 -14.37
CA LYS A 162 -6.60 10.98 -15.49
C LYS A 162 -5.41 10.06 -15.32
N ALA A 163 -4.21 10.62 -14.98
CA ALA A 163 -3.01 9.80 -14.85
C ALA A 163 -3.12 8.77 -13.70
N PRO A 164 -3.53 9.11 -12.46
CA PRO A 164 -3.81 8.12 -11.43
C PRO A 164 -4.81 7.05 -11.87
N GLY A 165 -5.88 7.42 -12.57
CA GLY A 165 -6.87 6.47 -13.08
C GLY A 165 -6.28 5.46 -14.06
N PHE A 166 -5.48 5.90 -15.04
CA PHE A 166 -4.80 5.00 -15.97
C PHE A 166 -3.73 4.15 -15.29
N ILE A 167 -2.96 4.72 -14.36
CA ILE A 167 -1.99 3.98 -13.55
C ILE A 167 -2.70 2.84 -12.80
N GLY A 168 -3.83 3.11 -12.17
CA GLY A 168 -4.58 2.10 -11.42
C GLY A 168 -5.09 0.95 -12.32
N LEU A 169 -5.61 1.25 -13.50
CA LEU A 169 -6.04 0.22 -14.44
C LEU A 169 -4.87 -0.65 -14.92
N LEU A 170 -3.78 -0.02 -15.38
CA LEU A 170 -2.60 -0.73 -15.88
C LEU A 170 -1.95 -1.55 -14.76
N PHE A 171 -1.87 -1.02 -13.56
CA PHE A 171 -1.33 -1.71 -12.40
C PHE A 171 -2.17 -2.95 -12.07
N SER A 172 -3.50 -2.83 -12.00
CA SER A 172 -4.40 -3.95 -11.77
C SER A 172 -4.26 -5.03 -12.85
N LEU A 173 -4.21 -4.65 -14.13
CA LEU A 173 -4.00 -5.58 -15.24
C LEU A 173 -2.67 -6.32 -15.13
N GLY A 174 -1.59 -5.61 -14.77
CA GLY A 174 -0.27 -6.20 -14.54
C GLY A 174 -0.27 -7.20 -13.38
N LEU A 175 -0.93 -6.86 -12.27
CA LEU A 175 -1.07 -7.77 -11.12
C LEU A 175 -1.81 -9.07 -11.50
N VAL A 176 -2.92 -8.96 -12.21
CA VAL A 176 -3.70 -10.13 -12.66
C VAL A 176 -2.90 -10.97 -13.67
N ALA A 177 -2.22 -10.32 -14.61
CA ALA A 177 -1.41 -11.03 -15.61
C ALA A 177 -0.32 -11.88 -14.94
N LEU A 178 0.38 -11.36 -13.93
CA LEU A 178 1.40 -12.10 -13.18
C LEU A 178 0.81 -13.32 -12.46
N VAL A 179 -0.37 -13.19 -11.85
CA VAL A 179 -1.04 -14.33 -11.23
C VAL A 179 -1.39 -15.40 -12.25
N VAL A 180 -1.91 -15.03 -13.42
CA VAL A 180 -2.27 -15.97 -14.49
C VAL A 180 -1.03 -16.68 -15.05
N MET A 181 0.06 -15.92 -15.28
CA MET A 181 1.31 -16.49 -15.82
C MET A 181 1.98 -17.48 -14.86
N GLN A 182 1.84 -17.28 -13.56
CA GLN A 182 2.44 -18.16 -12.55
C GLN A 182 1.65 -19.47 -12.37
N ASN A 183 0.35 -19.46 -12.69
CA ASN A 183 -0.53 -20.62 -12.49
C ASN A 183 -0.80 -21.42 -13.79
N ASN A 184 -0.17 -21.05 -14.90
CA ASN A 184 -0.13 -21.80 -16.16
C ASN A 184 1.22 -22.50 -16.36
#